data_a617be9e6b10101dbf7e85035a9c51eb
#
_entry.id   a617be9e6b10101dbf7e85035a9c51eb
#
_cell.length_a   1.000
_cell.length_b   1.000
_cell.length_c   1.000
_cell.angle_alpha   90.00
_cell.angle_beta   90.00
_cell.angle_gamma   90.00
#
_symmetry.space_group_name_H-M   'P 1'
#
loop_
_entity.id
_entity.type
_entity.pdbx_description
1 polymer ?
#
loop_
_entity_poly.entity_id
_entity_poly.type
_entity_poly.pdbx_seq_one_letter_code
_entity_poly.pdbx_strand_id
1 'polypeptide(L)'
;ARVLPMILNKVKDPDTEIELHGITKVGGIGDQFRYLEFMETAEVLENVHIAMECGFDAFLIGNTGEPGLREAREIANIPVLGLLETASLTACMMGSSFSFVTINEKYKPRIIEMVRRHGLQDRLAGAHRMELDRILDLDEGFENLEARERILSQFMKAARRNVEDGAEVVI
;
A
#
# COMPACT_ATOMS: atom_id res chain seq x y z
N ALA A 1 3.34 1.00 13.69
CA ALA A 1 2.48 2.19 13.77
C ALA A 1 3.17 3.51 14.19
N ARG A 2 4.36 3.49 14.80
CA ARG A 2 5.05 4.73 15.22
C ARG A 2 5.78 5.46 14.09
N VAL A 3 6.17 4.73 13.06
CA VAL A 3 7.02 5.24 11.97
C VAL A 3 6.21 5.95 10.88
N LEU A 4 5.01 5.45 10.56
CA LEU A 4 4.19 5.99 9.49
C LEU A 4 3.84 7.47 9.68
N PRO A 5 3.40 7.94 10.87
CA PRO A 5 3.16 9.38 11.09
C PRO A 5 4.39 10.23 10.85
N MET A 6 5.56 9.75 11.23
CA MET A 6 6.82 10.45 11.04
C MET A 6 7.19 10.60 9.55
N ILE A 7 6.95 9.54 8.75
CA ILE A 7 7.18 9.58 7.30
C ILE A 7 6.19 10.54 6.63
N LEU A 8 4.91 10.41 6.92
CA LEU A 8 3.86 11.25 6.34
C LEU A 8 4.08 12.73 6.65
N ASN A 9 4.48 13.07 7.86
CA ASN A 9 4.79 14.45 8.24
C ASN A 9 6.01 15.04 7.50
N LYS A 10 6.90 14.21 6.97
CA LYS A 10 8.04 14.69 6.16
C LYS A 10 7.68 15.01 4.71
N VAL A 11 6.65 14.34 4.18
CA VAL A 11 6.33 14.40 2.74
C VAL A 11 5.01 15.12 2.45
N LYS A 12 4.18 15.35 3.46
CA LYS A 12 2.92 16.09 3.30
C LYS A 12 3.18 17.56 2.95
N ASP A 13 2.25 18.16 2.22
CA ASP A 13 2.23 19.60 2.04
C ASP A 13 2.08 20.32 3.40
N PRO A 14 2.69 21.49 3.62
CA PRO A 14 2.58 22.23 4.87
C PRO A 14 1.14 22.53 5.29
N ASP A 15 0.25 22.76 4.34
CA ASP A 15 -1.16 23.08 4.56
C ASP A 15 -2.06 21.84 4.68
N THR A 16 -1.49 20.63 4.67
CA THR A 16 -2.21 19.36 4.79
C THR A 16 -2.12 18.81 6.20
N GLU A 17 -3.25 18.51 6.79
CA GLU A 17 -3.34 17.71 8.01
C GLU A 17 -3.65 16.26 7.67
N ILE A 18 -2.95 15.32 8.31
CA ILE A 18 -3.16 13.88 8.11
C ILE A 18 -3.49 13.26 9.46
N GLU A 19 -4.65 12.63 9.53
CA GLU A 19 -5.06 11.81 10.66
C GLU A 19 -5.03 10.33 10.29
N LEU A 20 -4.45 9.50 11.16
CA LEU A 20 -4.30 8.07 10.93
C LEU A 20 -5.27 7.28 11.80
N HIS A 21 -6.14 6.54 11.14
CA HIS A 21 -7.05 5.59 11.76
C HIS A 21 -6.63 4.16 11.40
N GLY A 22 -6.42 3.33 12.41
CA GLY A 22 -6.11 1.91 12.25
C GLY A 22 -7.34 1.05 12.47
N ILE A 23 -7.27 -0.19 12.00
CA ILE A 23 -8.26 -1.23 12.31
C ILE A 23 -8.10 -1.66 13.76
N THR A 24 -9.19 -1.70 14.50
CA THR A 24 -9.23 -1.98 15.94
C THR A 24 -10.01 -3.23 16.32
N LYS A 25 -10.99 -3.64 15.49
CA LYS A 25 -11.94 -4.73 15.80
C LYS A 25 -11.43 -6.11 15.38
N VAL A 26 -10.81 -6.18 14.21
CA VAL A 26 -10.30 -7.43 13.64
C VAL A 26 -8.90 -7.16 13.14
N GLY A 27 -7.89 -7.94 13.55
CA GLY A 27 -6.77 -7.83 12.76
C GLY A 27 -5.38 -7.64 13.33
N GLY A 28 -4.63 -6.72 12.82
CA GLY A 28 -3.21 -6.46 13.09
C GLY A 28 -2.25 -7.06 12.07
N ILE A 29 -2.62 -8.12 11.36
CA ILE A 29 -1.89 -8.74 10.23
C ILE A 29 -2.86 -9.26 9.16
N GLY A 30 -4.02 -8.63 9.06
CA GLY A 30 -5.10 -9.01 8.14
C GLY A 30 -4.69 -8.98 6.69
N ASP A 31 -3.82 -8.06 6.34
CA ASP A 31 -3.26 -7.87 5.01
C ASP A 31 -2.54 -9.11 4.44
N GLN A 32 -2.14 -10.07 5.26
CA GLN A 32 -1.53 -11.32 4.79
C GLN A 32 -2.55 -12.33 4.25
N PHE A 33 -3.83 -12.21 4.64
CA PHE A 33 -4.88 -13.14 4.26
C PHE A 33 -6.13 -12.40 3.76
N ARG A 34 -6.62 -12.73 2.58
CA ARG A 34 -7.87 -12.15 2.01
C ARG A 34 -9.07 -12.27 2.94
N TYR A 35 -9.15 -13.35 3.69
CA TYR A 35 -10.23 -13.54 4.67
C TYR A 35 -10.23 -12.45 5.74
N LEU A 36 -9.07 -12.15 6.32
CA LEU A 36 -8.94 -11.12 7.35
C LEU A 36 -9.19 -9.73 6.77
N GLU A 37 -8.64 -9.44 5.60
CA GLU A 37 -8.89 -8.20 4.87
C GLU A 37 -10.38 -7.99 4.56
N PHE A 38 -11.08 -9.05 4.18
CA PHE A 38 -12.53 -9.01 4.00
C PHE A 38 -13.26 -8.64 5.31
N MET A 39 -12.82 -9.19 6.44
CA MET A 39 -13.39 -8.86 7.75
C MET A 39 -13.09 -7.42 8.18
N GLU A 40 -11.95 -6.88 7.79
CA GLU A 40 -11.54 -5.49 8.07
C GLU A 40 -12.30 -4.46 7.23
N THR A 41 -12.83 -4.85 6.07
CA THR A 41 -13.53 -3.96 5.13
C THR A 41 -14.66 -3.19 5.80
N ALA A 42 -15.43 -3.82 6.68
CA ALA A 42 -16.54 -3.16 7.38
C ALA A 42 -16.05 -1.98 8.23
N GLU A 43 -14.93 -2.15 8.94
CA GLU A 43 -14.35 -1.07 9.76
C GLU A 43 -13.73 0.03 8.90
N VAL A 44 -13.16 -0.29 7.74
CA VAL A 44 -12.71 0.72 6.77
C VAL A 44 -13.88 1.59 6.33
N LEU A 45 -15.03 1.00 6.00
CA LEU A 45 -16.23 1.74 5.59
C LEU A 45 -16.83 2.57 6.73
N GLU A 46 -16.79 2.10 7.98
CA GLU A 46 -17.13 2.90 9.15
C GLU A 46 -16.22 4.14 9.27
N ASN A 47 -14.92 3.96 9.08
CA ASN A 47 -13.96 5.08 9.10
C ASN A 47 -14.22 6.09 7.96
N VAL A 48 -14.71 5.66 6.80
CA VAL A 48 -15.13 6.56 5.71
C VAL A 48 -16.33 7.42 6.16
N HIS A 49 -17.32 6.83 6.84
CA HIS A 49 -18.44 7.59 7.39
C HIS A 49 -17.98 8.62 8.43
N ILE A 50 -17.11 8.22 9.35
CA ILE A 50 -16.53 9.10 10.35
C ILE A 50 -15.78 10.27 9.68
N ALA A 51 -15.00 9.99 8.64
CA ALA A 51 -14.27 11.03 7.91
C ALA A 51 -15.23 12.08 7.30
N MET A 52 -16.33 11.63 6.68
CA MET A 52 -17.34 12.55 6.15
C MET A 52 -18.02 13.38 7.24
N GLU A 53 -18.40 12.76 8.36
CA GLU A 53 -19.04 13.44 9.49
C GLU A 53 -18.11 14.45 10.18
N CYS A 54 -16.82 14.16 10.26
CA CYS A 54 -15.79 15.02 10.81
C CYS A 54 -15.34 16.13 9.85
N GLY A 55 -15.77 16.09 8.58
CA GLY A 55 -15.47 17.13 7.59
C GLY A 55 -14.07 17.02 6.99
N PHE A 56 -13.52 15.82 6.87
CA PHE A 56 -12.27 15.60 6.13
C PHE A 56 -12.49 15.83 4.63
N ASP A 57 -11.46 16.35 3.95
CA ASP A 57 -11.49 16.66 2.52
C ASP A 57 -11.26 15.44 1.63
N ALA A 58 -10.63 14.39 2.13
CA ALA A 58 -10.35 13.15 1.40
C ALA A 58 -10.11 11.98 2.36
N PHE A 59 -10.24 10.77 1.84
CA PHE A 59 -9.92 9.53 2.55
C PHE A 59 -8.94 8.68 1.73
N LEU A 60 -7.86 8.21 2.34
CA LEU A 60 -6.90 7.30 1.72
C LEU A 60 -6.92 5.94 2.42
N ILE A 61 -7.20 4.88 1.67
CA ILE A 61 -7.02 3.51 2.14
C ILE A 61 -5.54 3.16 2.06
N GLY A 62 -4.84 3.22 3.19
CA GLY A 62 -3.39 3.03 3.32
C GLY A 62 -2.93 1.57 3.28
N ASN A 63 -3.70 0.68 2.67
CA ASN A 63 -3.40 -0.73 2.47
C ASN A 63 -3.36 -1.02 0.97
N THR A 64 -2.31 -1.70 0.49
CA THR A 64 -2.17 -2.09 -0.93
C THR A 64 -3.23 -3.08 -1.39
N GLY A 65 -3.93 -3.75 -0.47
CA GLY A 65 -5.10 -4.58 -0.74
C GLY A 65 -6.36 -3.78 -1.07
N GLU A 66 -6.41 -2.50 -0.72
CA GLU A 66 -7.52 -1.56 -0.96
C GLU A 66 -8.89 -2.10 -0.53
N PRO A 67 -9.01 -2.61 0.72
CA PRO A 67 -10.26 -3.20 1.18
C PRO A 67 -11.38 -2.15 1.16
N GLY A 68 -12.48 -2.48 0.47
CA GLY A 68 -13.65 -1.61 0.41
C GLY A 68 -13.53 -0.36 -0.46
N LEU A 69 -12.50 -0.22 -1.30
CA LEU A 69 -12.29 1.00 -2.12
C LEU A 69 -13.50 1.35 -3.00
N ARG A 70 -14.11 0.35 -3.63
CA ARG A 70 -15.27 0.56 -4.51
C ARG A 70 -16.52 0.91 -3.72
N GLU A 71 -16.75 0.17 -2.65
CA GLU A 71 -17.86 0.38 -1.72
C GLU A 71 -17.73 1.75 -1.03
N ALA A 72 -16.53 2.14 -0.64
CA ALA A 72 -16.25 3.47 -0.09
C ALA A 72 -16.58 4.58 -1.09
N ARG A 73 -16.23 4.42 -2.36
CA ARG A 73 -16.55 5.38 -3.43
C ARG A 73 -18.05 5.47 -3.75
N GLU A 74 -18.81 4.43 -3.49
CA GLU A 74 -20.27 4.46 -3.63
C GLU A 74 -20.95 5.33 -2.58
N ILE A 75 -20.43 5.31 -1.34
CA ILE A 75 -21.06 5.97 -0.20
C ILE A 75 -20.48 7.36 0.11
N ALA A 76 -19.24 7.62 -0.31
CA ALA A 76 -18.52 8.83 0.04
C ALA A 76 -18.89 10.02 -0.85
N ASN A 77 -19.03 11.21 -0.23
CA ASN A 77 -19.12 12.50 -0.90
C ASN A 77 -17.78 13.26 -0.94
N ILE A 78 -16.72 12.62 -0.51
CA ILE A 78 -15.32 13.09 -0.56
C ILE A 78 -14.50 12.16 -1.43
N PRO A 79 -13.36 12.58 -2.00
CA PRO A 79 -12.45 11.69 -2.72
C PRO A 79 -11.97 10.54 -1.86
N VAL A 80 -12.06 9.31 -2.38
CA VAL A 80 -11.48 8.11 -1.76
C VAL A 80 -10.38 7.57 -2.66
N LEU A 81 -9.18 7.50 -2.13
CA LEU A 81 -7.98 7.06 -2.83
C LEU A 81 -7.56 5.68 -2.34
N GLY A 82 -7.12 4.84 -3.27
CA GLY A 82 -6.47 3.57 -2.99
C GLY A 82 -4.95 3.70 -3.10
N LEU A 83 -4.21 3.08 -2.22
CA LEU A 83 -2.75 3.18 -2.20
C LEU A 83 -2.12 2.57 -3.45
N LEU A 84 -2.52 1.34 -3.83
CA LEU A 84 -1.98 0.65 -5.00
C LEU A 84 -2.39 1.34 -6.31
N GLU A 85 -3.66 1.73 -6.44
CA GLU A 85 -4.17 2.46 -7.61
C GLU A 85 -3.40 3.76 -7.81
N THR A 86 -3.29 4.57 -6.75
CA THR A 86 -2.61 5.87 -6.82
C THR A 86 -1.13 5.72 -7.15
N ALA A 87 -0.43 4.79 -6.51
CA ALA A 87 0.97 4.50 -6.79
C ALA A 87 1.17 4.01 -8.23
N SER A 88 0.31 3.11 -8.72
CA SER A 88 0.37 2.61 -10.10
C SER A 88 0.14 3.70 -11.13
N LEU A 89 -0.86 4.57 -10.94
CA LEU A 89 -1.14 5.69 -11.83
C LEU A 89 0.01 6.70 -11.83
N THR A 90 0.58 6.99 -10.66
CA THR A 90 1.77 7.84 -10.55
C THR A 90 2.96 7.24 -11.29
N ALA A 91 3.21 5.94 -11.13
CA ALA A 91 4.26 5.24 -11.86
C ALA A 91 4.07 5.32 -13.38
N CYS A 92 2.82 5.25 -13.86
CA CYS A 92 2.50 5.42 -15.29
C CYS A 92 2.82 6.82 -15.86
N MET A 93 2.92 7.84 -15.01
CA MET A 93 3.38 9.17 -15.41
C MET A 93 4.92 9.25 -15.44
N MET A 94 5.63 8.35 -14.77
CA MET A 94 7.09 8.35 -14.64
C MET A 94 7.78 7.44 -15.65
N GLY A 95 7.12 6.39 -16.13
CA GLY A 95 7.69 5.43 -17.07
C GLY A 95 6.62 4.66 -17.84
N SER A 96 7.04 3.91 -18.87
CA SER A 96 6.13 3.10 -19.69
C SER A 96 5.72 1.80 -19.01
N SER A 97 6.50 1.33 -18.05
CA SER A 97 6.22 0.11 -17.30
C SER A 97 6.58 0.28 -15.82
N PHE A 98 5.88 -0.45 -14.97
CA PHE A 98 6.15 -0.46 -13.53
C PHE A 98 6.10 -1.88 -12.96
N SER A 99 6.63 -2.02 -11.77
CA SER A 99 6.62 -3.27 -11.01
C SER A 99 6.46 -3.01 -9.51
N PHE A 100 6.21 -4.09 -8.77
CA PHE A 100 6.10 -4.03 -7.32
C PHE A 100 7.18 -4.86 -6.63
N VAL A 101 7.69 -4.33 -5.52
CA VAL A 101 8.39 -5.12 -4.51
C VAL A 101 7.40 -5.48 -3.40
N THR A 102 7.27 -6.76 -3.11
CA THR A 102 6.39 -7.26 -2.04
C THR A 102 7.18 -8.11 -1.04
N ILE A 103 6.61 -8.35 0.11
CA ILE A 103 7.19 -9.19 1.17
C ILE A 103 6.58 -10.59 1.24
N ASN A 104 5.47 -10.82 0.56
CA ASN A 104 4.70 -12.06 0.64
C ASN A 104 4.39 -12.61 -0.75
N GLU A 105 4.72 -13.89 -0.99
CA GLU A 105 4.41 -14.56 -2.26
C GLU A 105 2.91 -14.60 -2.58
N LYS A 106 2.06 -14.67 -1.56
CA LYS A 106 0.60 -14.62 -1.74
C LYS A 106 0.10 -13.26 -2.23
N TYR A 107 0.88 -12.20 -2.05
CA TYR A 107 0.56 -10.87 -2.55
C TYR A 107 0.77 -10.72 -4.06
N LYS A 108 1.72 -11.44 -4.65
CA LYS A 108 1.99 -11.34 -6.11
C LYS A 108 0.74 -11.55 -6.96
N PRO A 109 -0.02 -12.64 -6.83
CA PRO A 109 -1.24 -12.82 -7.61
C PRO A 109 -2.32 -11.78 -7.29
N ARG A 110 -2.34 -11.26 -6.06
CA ARG A 110 -3.28 -10.19 -5.65
C ARG A 110 -2.93 -8.87 -6.32
N ILE A 111 -1.66 -8.48 -6.32
CA ILE A 111 -1.19 -7.27 -7.02
C ILE A 111 -1.57 -7.33 -8.50
N ILE A 112 -1.31 -8.46 -9.17
CA ILE A 112 -1.67 -8.66 -10.58
C ILE A 112 -3.18 -8.51 -10.79
N GLU A 113 -3.99 -9.11 -9.92
CA GLU A 113 -5.44 -8.99 -9.98
C GLU A 113 -5.91 -7.55 -9.81
N MET A 114 -5.34 -6.81 -8.85
CA MET A 114 -5.72 -5.42 -8.58
C MET A 114 -5.28 -4.48 -9.69
N VAL A 115 -4.05 -4.61 -10.17
CA VAL A 115 -3.56 -3.84 -11.33
C VAL A 115 -4.46 -4.07 -12.56
N ARG A 116 -4.93 -5.32 -12.76
CA ARG A 116 -5.90 -5.63 -13.81
C ARG A 116 -7.26 -4.95 -13.58
N ARG A 117 -7.74 -4.91 -12.33
CA ARG A 117 -8.99 -4.20 -11.99
C ARG A 117 -8.93 -2.71 -12.31
N HIS A 118 -7.74 -2.12 -12.21
CA HIS A 118 -7.50 -0.71 -12.58
C HIS A 118 -7.21 -0.51 -14.08
N GLY A 119 -7.22 -1.58 -14.88
CA GLY A 119 -6.97 -1.50 -16.32
C GLY A 119 -5.51 -1.23 -16.70
N LEU A 120 -4.57 -1.52 -15.79
CA LEU A 120 -3.14 -1.20 -15.95
C LEU A 120 -2.27 -2.44 -16.19
N GLN A 121 -2.85 -3.62 -16.49
CA GLN A 121 -2.12 -4.88 -16.65
C GLN A 121 -1.03 -4.81 -17.72
N ASP A 122 -1.24 -4.05 -18.79
CA ASP A 122 -0.29 -3.93 -19.91
C ASP A 122 0.93 -3.06 -19.55
N ARG A 123 0.87 -2.37 -18.42
CA ARG A 123 1.94 -1.55 -17.86
C ARG A 123 2.72 -2.26 -16.74
N LEU A 124 2.21 -3.40 -16.26
CA LEU A 124 2.83 -4.17 -15.18
C LEU A 124 3.90 -5.10 -15.74
N ALA A 125 5.18 -4.83 -15.46
CA ALA A 125 6.30 -5.71 -15.82
C ALA A 125 6.39 -6.93 -14.89
N GLY A 126 6.05 -6.79 -13.62
CA GLY A 126 6.09 -7.90 -12.69
C GLY A 126 5.96 -7.51 -11.22
N ALA A 127 6.17 -8.50 -10.35
CA ALA A 127 6.27 -8.30 -8.92
C ALA A 127 7.25 -9.32 -8.31
N HIS A 128 8.23 -8.85 -7.56
CA HIS A 128 9.20 -9.70 -6.87
C HIS A 128 9.13 -9.52 -5.36
N ARG A 129 9.37 -10.63 -4.65
CA ARG A 129 9.36 -10.66 -3.19
C ARG A 129 10.74 -10.34 -2.63
N MET A 130 10.76 -9.53 -1.58
CA MET A 130 11.87 -9.48 -0.62
C MET A 130 11.88 -10.76 0.22
N GLU A 131 13.05 -11.26 0.56
CA GLU A 131 13.20 -12.43 1.44
C GLU A 131 13.17 -12.00 2.91
N LEU A 132 11.97 -11.68 3.40
CA LEU A 132 11.69 -11.42 4.81
C LEU A 132 10.76 -12.48 5.38
N ASP A 133 10.98 -12.85 6.64
CA ASP A 133 10.17 -13.88 7.29
C ASP A 133 8.82 -13.32 7.74
N ARG A 134 8.80 -12.08 8.23
CA ARG A 134 7.61 -11.41 8.74
C ARG A 134 7.58 -9.94 8.35
N ILE A 135 6.38 -9.39 8.17
CA ILE A 135 6.16 -7.96 7.87
C ILE A 135 6.69 -7.05 9.01
N LEU A 136 6.58 -7.52 10.25
CA LEU A 136 7.06 -6.79 11.43
C LEU A 136 8.58 -6.60 11.46
N ASP A 137 9.32 -7.41 10.70
CA ASP A 137 10.77 -7.29 10.60
C ASP A 137 11.19 -5.98 9.91
N LEU A 138 10.28 -5.34 9.16
CA LEU A 138 10.50 -4.02 8.57
C LEU A 138 10.64 -2.91 9.62
N ASP A 139 9.89 -3.00 10.72
CA ASP A 139 9.93 -2.00 11.79
C ASP A 139 11.31 -1.96 12.47
N GLU A 140 11.97 -3.12 12.58
CA GLU A 140 13.32 -3.22 13.14
C GLU A 140 14.34 -2.37 12.38
N GLY A 141 14.18 -2.22 11.05
CA GLY A 141 15.09 -1.42 10.22
C GLY A 141 15.07 0.08 10.51
N PHE A 142 14.09 0.58 11.27
CA PHE A 142 14.04 1.98 11.69
C PHE A 142 14.82 2.24 12.99
N GLU A 143 15.05 1.20 13.78
CA GLU A 143 15.71 1.29 15.10
C GLU A 143 17.12 0.68 15.10
N ASN A 144 17.39 -0.27 14.19
CA ASN A 144 18.63 -1.02 14.12
C ASN A 144 19.29 -0.85 12.73
N LEU A 145 20.53 -0.37 12.71
CA LEU A 145 21.27 -0.11 11.47
C LEU A 145 21.57 -1.40 10.69
N GLU A 146 21.96 -2.47 11.37
CA GLU A 146 22.27 -3.75 10.73
C GLU A 146 21.00 -4.37 10.10
N ALA A 147 19.86 -4.32 10.81
CA ALA A 147 18.57 -4.74 10.27
C ALA A 147 18.18 -3.91 9.05
N ARG A 148 18.42 -2.59 9.09
CA ARG A 148 18.18 -1.69 7.94
C ARG A 148 19.01 -2.10 6.73
N GLU A 149 20.30 -2.34 6.89
CA GLU A 149 21.19 -2.74 5.79
C GLU A 149 20.73 -4.08 5.17
N ARG A 150 20.36 -5.04 6.01
CA ARG A 150 19.80 -6.32 5.57
C ARG A 150 18.51 -6.13 4.76
N ILE A 151 17.57 -5.34 5.26
CA ILE A 151 16.28 -5.05 4.60
C ILE A 151 16.52 -4.33 3.26
N LEU A 152 17.37 -3.30 3.24
CA LEU A 152 17.69 -2.57 2.02
C LEU A 152 18.38 -3.48 0.98
N SER A 153 19.26 -4.38 1.42
CA SER A 153 19.89 -5.37 0.52
C SER A 153 18.85 -6.28 -0.14
N GLN A 154 17.87 -6.77 0.64
CA GLN A 154 16.78 -7.61 0.12
C GLN A 154 15.86 -6.82 -0.83
N PHE A 155 15.54 -5.58 -0.48
CA PHE A 155 14.78 -4.69 -1.36
C PHE A 155 15.51 -4.49 -2.70
N MET A 156 16.78 -4.14 -2.67
CA MET A 156 17.58 -3.92 -3.87
C MET A 156 17.69 -5.16 -4.75
N LYS A 157 17.77 -6.35 -4.14
CA LYS A 157 17.77 -7.64 -4.87
C LYS A 157 16.45 -7.85 -5.61
N ALA A 158 15.32 -7.60 -4.96
CA ALA A 158 14.00 -7.72 -5.58
C ALA A 158 13.77 -6.63 -6.65
N ALA A 159 14.18 -5.39 -6.38
CA ALA A 159 14.07 -4.28 -7.32
C ALA A 159 14.88 -4.52 -8.60
N ARG A 160 16.11 -5.04 -8.49
CA ARG A 160 16.92 -5.39 -9.67
C ARG A 160 16.26 -6.43 -10.55
N ARG A 161 15.64 -7.47 -9.97
CA ARG A 161 14.87 -8.46 -10.72
C ARG A 161 13.70 -7.83 -11.47
N ASN A 162 13.00 -6.89 -10.82
CA ASN A 162 11.94 -6.14 -11.47
C ASN A 162 12.45 -5.33 -12.68
N VAL A 163 13.62 -4.70 -12.56
CA VAL A 163 14.26 -3.97 -13.68
C VAL A 163 14.69 -4.95 -14.80
N GLU A 164 15.23 -6.11 -14.45
CA GLU A 164 15.58 -7.17 -15.42
C GLU A 164 14.35 -7.69 -16.19
N ASP A 165 13.17 -7.71 -15.55
CA ASP A 165 11.89 -8.03 -16.19
C ASP A 165 11.31 -6.87 -17.04
N GLY A 166 11.99 -5.73 -17.10
CA GLY A 166 11.65 -4.59 -17.95
C GLY A 166 10.87 -3.47 -17.25
N ALA A 167 10.88 -3.42 -15.92
CA ALA A 167 10.28 -2.30 -15.22
C ALA A 167 11.14 -1.04 -15.30
N GLU A 168 10.54 0.08 -15.69
CA GLU A 168 11.16 1.42 -15.64
C GLU A 168 10.93 2.10 -14.30
N VAL A 169 9.85 1.73 -13.60
CA VAL A 169 9.50 2.24 -12.26
C VAL A 169 9.29 1.07 -11.32
N VAL A 170 9.84 1.14 -10.11
CA VAL A 170 9.68 0.15 -9.05
C VAL A 170 8.91 0.79 -7.89
N ILE A 171 7.81 0.15 -7.49
CA ILE A 171 6.92 0.52 -6.40
C ILE A 171 7.15 -0.41 -5.20
#